data_a35ae10f12628c2a1722e5f519ca6c1a
#
_entry.id   a35ae10f12628c2a1722e5f519ca6c1a
#
_cell.length_a   1.000
_cell.length_b   1.000
_cell.length_c   1.000
_cell.angle_alpha   90.00
_cell.angle_beta   90.00
_cell.angle_gamma   90.00
#
_symmetry.space_group_name_H-M   'P 1'
#
loop_
_entity.id
_entity.type
_entity.pdbx_description
1 polymer ?
#
loop_
_entity_poly.entity_id
_entity_poly.type
_entity_poly.pdbx_seq_one_letter_code
_entity_poly.pdbx_strand_id
1 'polypeptide(L)' 'MVQYTYLVLRLPRGTTRDDARRVMTEHAEYGGWELHRLRLHPDGSRQVQLRRKVIRQVSTL' A
#
# COMPACT_ATOMS: atom_id res chain seq x y z
N MET A 1 13.64 -7.71 -15.73
CA MET A 1 12.43 -6.85 -15.81
C MET A 1 11.75 -6.82 -14.45
N VAL A 2 11.59 -5.63 -13.89
CA VAL A 2 10.98 -5.47 -12.57
C VAL A 2 9.47 -5.34 -12.74
N GLN A 3 8.72 -6.19 -12.04
CA GLN A 3 7.28 -6.13 -12.01
C GLN A 3 6.81 -5.67 -10.64
N TYR A 4 5.70 -4.94 -10.62
CA TYR A 4 5.08 -4.49 -9.38
C TYR A 4 3.67 -5.05 -9.25
N THR A 5 3.31 -5.40 -8.04
CA THR A 5 1.93 -5.70 -7.68
C THR A 5 1.36 -4.51 -6.93
N TYR A 6 0.12 -4.16 -7.20
CA TYR A 6 -0.53 -3.00 -6.61
C TYR A 6 -1.65 -3.43 -5.69
N LEU A 7 -1.79 -2.70 -4.60
CA LEU A 7 -2.86 -2.89 -3.63
C LEU A 7 -3.50 -1.53 -3.34
N VAL A 8 -4.82 -1.48 -3.40
CA VAL A 8 -5.58 -0.27 -3.10
C VAL A 8 -6.26 -0.44 -1.75
N LEU A 9 -5.96 0.47 -0.84
CA LEU A 9 -6.60 0.53 0.48
C LEU A 9 -7.46 1.76 0.55
N ARG A 10 -8.69 1.59 1.04
CA ARG A 10 -9.60 2.70 1.24
C ARG A 10 -9.71 3.00 2.73
N LEU A 11 -9.28 4.20 3.11
CA LEU A 11 -9.38 4.65 4.48
C LEU A 11 -10.66 5.49 4.62
N PRO A 12 -11.61 5.05 5.46
CA PRO A 12 -12.86 5.76 5.58
C PRO A 12 -12.68 7.13 6.20
N ARG A 13 -13.68 7.97 5.98
CA ARG A 13 -13.77 9.26 6.63
C ARG A 13 -13.69 9.09 8.15
N GLY A 14 -12.89 9.93 8.80
CA GLY A 14 -12.71 9.86 10.24
C GLY A 14 -11.52 9.01 10.68
N THR A 15 -10.82 8.37 9.74
CA THR A 15 -9.58 7.68 10.07
C THR A 15 -8.56 8.71 10.58
N THR A 16 -8.04 8.46 11.77
CA THR A 16 -7.04 9.37 12.33
C THR A 16 -5.71 9.20 11.61
N ARG A 17 -4.85 10.22 11.72
CA ARG A 17 -3.51 10.18 11.16
C ARG A 17 -2.71 9.00 11.72
N ASP A 18 -2.85 8.74 13.02
CA ASP A 18 -2.13 7.64 13.67
C ASP A 18 -2.62 6.28 13.18
N ASP A 19 -3.93 6.12 12.99
CA ASP A 19 -4.50 4.89 12.47
C ASP A 19 -4.04 4.64 11.03
N ALA A 20 -4.05 5.67 10.20
CA ALA A 20 -3.57 5.58 8.83
C ALA A 20 -2.09 5.18 8.79
N ARG A 21 -1.27 5.80 9.63
CA ARG A 21 0.15 5.48 9.74
C ARG A 21 0.36 4.03 10.16
N ARG A 22 -0.43 3.56 11.13
CA ARG A 22 -0.32 2.18 11.62
C ARG A 22 -0.64 1.18 10.50
N VAL A 23 -1.71 1.40 9.76
CA VAL A 23 -2.10 0.53 8.65
C VAL A 23 -0.98 0.46 7.61
N MET A 24 -0.42 1.61 7.25
CA MET A 24 0.66 1.66 6.27
C MET A 24 1.93 0.99 6.78
N THR A 25 2.26 1.20 8.05
CA THR A 25 3.43 0.58 8.67
C THR A 25 3.30 -0.94 8.69
N GLU A 26 2.13 -1.45 9.06
CA GLU A 26 1.88 -2.88 9.05
C GLU A 26 2.04 -3.49 7.66
N HIS A 27 1.51 -2.83 6.64
CA HIS A 27 1.67 -3.32 5.27
C HIS A 27 3.14 -3.28 4.82
N ALA A 28 3.87 -2.25 5.22
CA ALA A 28 5.29 -2.17 4.88
C ALA A 28 6.11 -3.26 5.58
N GLU A 29 5.85 -3.51 6.86
CA GLU A 29 6.62 -4.48 7.64
C GLU A 29 6.28 -5.92 7.28
N TYR A 30 5.00 -6.24 7.13
CA TYR A 30 4.57 -7.61 6.93
C TYR A 30 4.38 -8.01 5.47
N GLY A 31 4.22 -7.05 4.58
CA GLY A 31 3.99 -7.33 3.17
C GLY A 31 5.01 -6.75 2.21
N GLY A 32 5.96 -5.96 2.71
CA GLY A 32 6.92 -5.29 1.85
C GLY A 32 6.30 -4.24 0.94
N TRP A 33 5.11 -3.75 1.31
CA TRP A 33 4.41 -2.75 0.53
C TRP A 33 5.01 -1.37 0.74
N GLU A 34 5.09 -0.58 -0.34
CA GLU A 34 5.52 0.81 -0.30
C GLU A 34 4.43 1.72 -0.83
N LEU A 35 4.42 2.96 -0.36
CA LEU A 35 3.44 3.94 -0.82
C LEU A 35 3.74 4.32 -2.27
N HIS A 36 2.73 4.14 -3.13
CA HIS A 36 2.81 4.54 -4.53
C HIS A 36 2.07 5.85 -4.79
N ARG A 37 0.85 5.97 -4.28
CA ARG A 37 0.02 7.15 -4.50
C ARG A 37 -1.01 7.29 -3.39
N LEU A 38 -1.28 8.54 -3.00
CA LEU A 38 -2.32 8.88 -2.06
C LEU A 38 -3.33 9.80 -2.76
N ARG A 39 -4.61 9.45 -2.68
CA ARG A 39 -5.71 10.28 -3.17
C ARG A 39 -6.62 10.66 -2.03
N LEU A 40 -6.92 11.96 -1.95
CA LEU A 40 -7.91 12.48 -1.01
C LEU A 40 -9.20 12.73 -1.77
N HIS A 41 -10.28 12.13 -1.29
CA HIS A 41 -11.60 12.30 -1.90
C HIS A 41 -12.36 13.44 -1.25
N PRO A 42 -13.32 14.08 -1.98
CA PRO A 42 -14.07 15.20 -1.44
C PRO A 42 -14.92 14.88 -0.20
N ASP A 43 -15.30 13.61 -0.02
CA ASP A 43 -16.08 13.16 1.13
C ASP A 43 -15.25 12.99 2.40
N GLY A 44 -13.94 13.21 2.32
CA GLY A 44 -13.02 13.04 3.45
C GLY A 44 -12.37 11.68 3.54
N SER A 45 -12.76 10.72 2.69
CA SER A 45 -12.08 9.44 2.64
C SER A 45 -10.76 9.57 1.89
N ARG A 46 -9.86 8.63 2.15
CA ARG A 46 -8.55 8.57 1.49
C ARG A 46 -8.41 7.23 0.79
N GLN A 47 -7.80 7.27 -0.38
CA GLN A 47 -7.44 6.07 -1.12
C GLN A 47 -5.93 5.98 -1.21
N VAL A 48 -5.38 4.91 -0.68
CA VAL A 48 -3.95 4.68 -0.65
C VAL A 48 -3.62 3.57 -1.63
N GLN A 49 -2.75 3.86 -2.58
CA GLN A 49 -2.23 2.85 -3.51
C GLN A 49 -0.84 2.44 -3.05
N LEU A 50 -0.69 1.17 -2.78
CA LEU A 50 0.57 0.57 -2.39
C LEU A 50 1.09 -0.29 -3.53
N ARG A 51 2.40 -0.47 -3.57
CA ARG A 51 3.02 -1.37 -4.54
C ARG A 51 4.14 -2.15 -3.88
N ARG A 52 4.45 -3.28 -4.43
CA ARG A 52 5.64 -4.03 -4.03
C ARG A 52 6.25 -4.70 -5.25
N LYS A 53 7.56 -4.86 -5.21
CA LYS A 53 8.27 -5.58 -6.25
C LYS A 53 7.94 -7.06 -6.18
N VAL A 54 7.64 -7.64 -7.33
CA VAL A 54 7.53 -9.08 -7.47
C VAL A 54 8.88 -9.58 -7.95
N ILE A 55 9.59 -10.25 -7.07
CA ILE A 55 10.86 -10.88 -7.42
C ILE A 55 10.54 -12.29 -7.90
N ARG A 56 10.66 -12.52 -9.21
CA ARG A 56 10.58 -13.85 -9.74
C ARG A 56 11.95 -14.50 -9.61
N GLN A 57 12.06 -15.41 -8.68
CA GLN A 57 13.19 -16.31 -8.67
C GLN A 57 12.87 -17.45 -9.60
N VAL A 58 13.58 -17.47 -10.72
CA VAL A 58 13.60 -18.64 -11.56
C VAL A 58 14.54 -19.64 -10.87
N SER A 59 13.94 -20.60 -10.20
CA SER A 59 14.70 -21.68 -9.63
C SER A 59 15.17 -22.60 -10.76
N THR A 60 16.43 -22.50 -11.09
CA THR A 60 17.06 -23.46 -11.97
C THR A 60 17.61 -24.61 -11.13
N LEU A 61 16.95 -25.68 -11.21
CA LEU A 61 17.50 -26.95 -10.68
C LEU A 61 17.97 -27.83 -11.83
#